data_793fdad4e07c1c70990af79243db2f06
#
_entry.id   793fdad4e07c1c70990af79243db2f06
#
_cell.length_a   1.000
_cell.length_b   1.000
_cell.length_c   1.000
_cell.angle_alpha   90.00
_cell.angle_beta   90.00
_cell.angle_gamma   90.00
#
_symmetry.space_group_name_H-M   'P 1'
#
loop_
_entity.id
_entity.type
_entity.pdbx_description
1 polymer ?
#
loop_
_entity_poly.entity_id
_entity_poly.type
_entity_poly.pdbx_seq_one_letter_code
_entity_poly.pdbx_strand_id
1 'polypeptide(L)'
;FVGDPACAINPKLTRQTNVESVRNLTNSFGGRIIFPSTCSVYGAQDGILDEDSPTGPLSLYAESKLEAEQILKSSTNSTLIFRLGTLFGMSDQFARLRVDLVLNVLTIRAILEGSMSVFGGAQYRPLLHVRDVATAAIPHISTNSTGIYNLHTENITVLELAEKIRSV
;
A
#
# COMPACT_ATOMS: atom_id res chain seq x y z
N PHE A 1 -4.41 -11.12 0.29
CA PHE A 1 -4.89 -10.47 1.51
C PHE A 1 -4.22 -9.11 1.70
N VAL A 2 -4.91 -8.13 2.30
CA VAL A 2 -4.40 -6.78 2.53
C VAL A 2 -4.79 -6.29 3.93
N GLY A 3 -3.87 -5.52 4.53
CA GLY A 3 -4.02 -4.95 5.87
C GLY A 3 -3.62 -5.90 7.00
N ASP A 4 -2.97 -5.35 8.00
CA ASP A 4 -2.35 -6.11 9.10
C ASP A 4 -3.35 -7.01 9.86
N PRO A 5 -4.54 -6.51 10.26
CA PRO A 5 -5.49 -7.34 10.99
C PRO A 5 -5.98 -8.55 10.18
N ALA A 6 -6.29 -8.36 8.89
CA ALA A 6 -6.79 -9.43 8.05
C ALA A 6 -5.72 -10.50 7.77
N CYS A 7 -4.47 -10.09 7.59
CA CYS A 7 -3.36 -11.00 7.37
C CYS A 7 -3.01 -11.82 8.63
N ALA A 8 -3.20 -11.25 9.80
CA ALA A 8 -2.92 -11.92 11.08
C ALA A 8 -3.92 -13.05 11.43
N ILE A 9 -5.15 -13.00 10.90
CA ILE A 9 -6.19 -14.01 11.18
C ILE A 9 -5.76 -15.42 10.76
N ASN A 10 -5.15 -15.56 9.58
CA ASN A 10 -4.65 -16.83 9.08
C ASN A 10 -3.29 -16.63 8.38
N PRO A 11 -2.19 -16.70 9.14
CA PRO A 11 -0.84 -16.48 8.60
C PRO A 11 -0.46 -17.44 7.48
N LYS A 12 -0.87 -18.70 7.56
CA LYS A 12 -0.58 -19.71 6.52
C LYS A 12 -1.26 -19.32 5.20
N LEU A 13 -2.54 -18.99 5.26
CA LEU A 13 -3.31 -18.59 4.08
C LEU A 13 -2.80 -17.25 3.51
N THR A 14 -2.38 -16.33 4.38
CA THR A 14 -1.76 -15.07 3.95
C THR A 14 -0.49 -15.30 3.15
N ARG A 15 0.44 -16.14 3.63
CA ARG A 15 1.66 -16.47 2.89
C ARG A 15 1.34 -17.21 1.58
N GLN A 16 0.42 -18.15 1.62
CA GLN A 16 0.00 -18.88 0.43
C GLN A 16 -0.58 -17.94 -0.64
N THR A 17 -1.41 -16.97 -0.23
CA THR A 17 -2.06 -16.04 -1.15
C THR A 17 -1.13 -14.90 -1.60
N ASN A 18 -0.31 -14.34 -0.71
CA ASN A 18 0.48 -13.15 -1.02
C ASN A 18 1.88 -13.48 -1.55
N VAL A 19 2.42 -14.65 -1.22
CA VAL A 19 3.81 -15.02 -1.58
C VAL A 19 3.82 -16.15 -2.60
N GLU A 20 3.22 -17.31 -2.26
CA GLU A 20 3.28 -18.48 -3.15
C GLU A 20 2.55 -18.25 -4.46
N SER A 21 1.47 -17.45 -4.48
CA SER A 21 0.82 -17.07 -5.72
C SER A 21 1.74 -16.28 -6.64
N VAL A 22 2.57 -15.39 -6.09
CA VAL A 22 3.56 -14.62 -6.88
C VAL A 22 4.66 -15.55 -7.39
N ARG A 23 5.15 -16.47 -6.58
CA ARG A 23 6.11 -17.51 -7.00
C ARG A 23 5.56 -18.36 -8.15
N ASN A 24 4.32 -18.82 -8.02
CA ASN A 24 3.67 -19.59 -9.07
C ASN A 24 3.48 -18.76 -10.35
N LEU A 25 3.09 -17.49 -10.21
CA LEU A 25 2.96 -16.59 -11.36
C LEU A 25 4.30 -16.42 -12.09
N THR A 26 5.39 -16.13 -11.38
CA THR A 26 6.71 -15.93 -12.01
C THR A 26 7.26 -17.20 -12.67
N ASN A 27 6.87 -18.39 -12.18
CA ASN A 27 7.27 -19.66 -12.77
C ASN A 27 6.47 -20.05 -14.03
N SER A 28 5.23 -19.53 -14.15
CA SER A 28 4.30 -19.94 -15.21
C SER A 28 4.01 -18.87 -16.24
N PHE A 29 4.35 -17.61 -15.97
CA PHE A 29 4.07 -16.48 -16.82
C PHE A 29 5.34 -15.72 -17.18
N GLY A 30 5.71 -15.73 -18.45
CA GLY A 30 6.92 -15.07 -18.96
C GLY A 30 6.75 -13.59 -19.35
N GLY A 31 5.59 -13.01 -19.06
CA GLY A 31 5.26 -11.63 -19.46
C GLY A 31 5.66 -10.57 -18.43
N ARG A 32 5.22 -9.36 -18.70
CA ARG A 32 5.41 -8.20 -17.83
C ARG A 32 4.51 -8.26 -16.60
N ILE A 33 5.05 -7.92 -15.45
CA ILE A 33 4.31 -7.85 -14.18
C ILE A 33 4.41 -6.43 -13.61
N ILE A 34 3.26 -5.80 -13.34
CA ILE A 34 3.17 -4.57 -12.56
C ILE A 34 2.60 -4.97 -11.20
N PHE A 35 3.38 -4.78 -10.14
CA PHE A 35 3.06 -5.29 -8.81
C PHE A 35 2.77 -4.15 -7.82
N PRO A 36 1.55 -4.07 -7.28
CA PRO A 36 1.23 -3.14 -6.20
C PRO A 36 1.77 -3.67 -4.87
N SER A 37 2.91 -3.15 -4.44
CA SER A 37 3.47 -3.34 -3.12
C SER A 37 2.95 -2.27 -2.14
N THR A 38 3.66 -1.98 -1.07
CA THR A 38 3.23 -1.08 0.00
C THR A 38 4.41 -0.35 0.62
N CYS A 39 4.22 0.91 1.02
CA CYS A 39 5.19 1.65 1.84
C CYS A 39 5.41 1.02 3.23
N SER A 40 4.50 0.14 3.69
CA SER A 40 4.65 -0.58 4.98
C SER A 40 5.89 -1.48 5.03
N VAL A 41 6.52 -1.80 3.89
CA VAL A 41 7.77 -2.56 3.84
C VAL A 41 8.94 -1.84 4.53
N TYR A 42 8.88 -0.52 4.64
CA TYR A 42 9.89 0.27 5.35
C TYR A 42 9.79 0.12 6.87
N GLY A 43 8.61 -0.18 7.41
CA GLY A 43 8.37 -0.21 8.86
C GLY A 43 8.31 1.19 9.47
N ALA A 44 8.70 1.30 10.73
CA ALA A 44 8.78 2.58 11.45
C ALA A 44 10.22 3.10 11.40
N GLN A 45 10.45 4.14 10.65
CA GLN A 45 11.74 4.82 10.52
C GLN A 45 11.53 6.33 10.54
N ASP A 46 12.55 7.04 10.99
CA ASP A 46 12.59 8.50 10.98
C ASP A 46 13.18 9.03 9.67
N GLY A 47 12.78 10.23 9.29
CA GLY A 47 13.31 10.93 8.12
C GLY A 47 12.53 10.66 6.83
N ILE A 48 13.14 11.08 5.71
CA ILE A 48 12.60 10.88 4.37
C ILE A 48 13.15 9.56 3.83
N LEU A 49 12.25 8.69 3.40
CA LEU A 49 12.58 7.38 2.86
C LEU A 49 12.41 7.37 1.34
N ASP A 50 13.36 6.77 0.67
CA ASP A 50 13.36 6.51 -0.76
C ASP A 50 13.41 5.00 -1.05
N GLU A 51 13.49 4.63 -2.31
CA GLU A 51 13.46 3.24 -2.75
C GLU A 51 14.68 2.43 -2.33
N ASP A 52 15.82 3.11 -2.06
CA ASP A 52 17.08 2.52 -1.60
C ASP A 52 17.17 2.45 -0.07
N SER A 53 16.24 3.08 0.64
CA SER A 53 16.18 3.05 2.09
C SER A 53 15.99 1.62 2.61
N PRO A 54 16.58 1.27 3.77
CA PRO A 54 16.43 -0.04 4.38
C PRO A 54 14.96 -0.41 4.60
N THR A 55 14.62 -1.67 4.40
CA THR A 55 13.29 -2.22 4.71
C THR A 55 13.30 -2.89 6.07
N GLY A 56 12.22 -2.71 6.83
CA GLY A 56 12.04 -3.26 8.18
C GLY A 56 10.56 -3.51 8.49
N PRO A 57 9.89 -4.45 7.77
CA PRO A 57 8.45 -4.66 7.92
C PRO A 57 8.08 -5.07 9.35
N LEU A 58 7.00 -4.50 9.88
CA LEU A 58 6.53 -4.73 11.26
C LEU A 58 5.25 -5.57 11.33
N SER A 59 4.77 -6.08 10.20
CA SER A 59 3.55 -6.89 10.14
C SER A 59 3.68 -8.00 9.10
N LEU A 60 2.91 -9.07 9.31
CA LEU A 60 2.84 -10.18 8.35
C LEU A 60 2.44 -9.73 6.94
N TYR A 61 1.58 -8.71 6.85
CA TYR A 61 1.23 -8.11 5.56
C TYR A 61 2.45 -7.51 4.88
N ALA A 62 3.18 -6.63 5.58
CA ALA A 62 4.36 -5.97 5.05
C ALA A 62 5.48 -6.97 4.73
N GLU A 63 5.71 -7.97 5.60
CA GLU A 63 6.65 -9.08 5.34
C GLU A 63 6.29 -9.83 4.06
N SER A 64 5.02 -10.22 3.91
CA SER A 64 4.57 -10.96 2.73
C SER A 64 4.71 -10.16 1.43
N LYS A 65 4.50 -8.85 1.49
CA LYS A 65 4.70 -7.96 0.33
C LYS A 65 6.18 -7.81 -0.02
N LEU A 66 7.05 -7.66 0.98
CA LEU A 66 8.50 -7.59 0.78
C LEU A 66 9.06 -8.90 0.21
N GLU A 67 8.61 -10.05 0.71
CA GLU A 67 8.99 -11.37 0.17
C GLU A 67 8.55 -11.51 -1.30
N ALA A 68 7.36 -11.05 -1.64
CA ALA A 68 6.89 -11.02 -3.02
C ALA A 68 7.74 -10.09 -3.92
N GLU A 69 8.17 -8.91 -3.43
CA GLU A 69 9.12 -8.05 -4.14
C GLU A 69 10.44 -8.80 -4.45
N GLN A 70 10.97 -9.54 -3.48
CA GLN A 70 12.22 -10.30 -3.65
C GLN A 70 12.07 -11.40 -4.71
N ILE A 71 10.95 -12.12 -4.72
CA ILE A 71 10.65 -13.13 -5.75
C ILE A 71 10.61 -12.48 -7.14
N LEU A 72 9.91 -11.35 -7.27
CA LEU A 72 9.79 -10.62 -8.53
C LEU A 72 11.14 -10.11 -9.03
N LYS A 73 11.96 -9.56 -8.14
CA LYS A 73 13.32 -9.08 -8.46
C LYS A 73 14.25 -10.20 -8.93
N SER A 74 14.05 -11.42 -8.42
CA SER A 74 14.86 -12.60 -8.78
C SER A 74 14.33 -13.32 -10.01
N SER A 75 13.14 -12.96 -10.51
CA SER A 75 12.53 -13.59 -11.67
C SER A 75 13.11 -13.05 -12.98
N THR A 76 12.88 -13.77 -14.07
CA THR A 76 13.23 -13.33 -15.44
C THR A 76 12.16 -12.38 -16.04
N ASN A 77 11.08 -12.13 -15.33
CA ASN A 77 10.00 -11.27 -15.80
C ASN A 77 10.44 -9.79 -15.85
N SER A 78 9.87 -9.05 -16.78
CA SER A 78 9.94 -7.59 -16.75
C SER A 78 9.03 -7.08 -15.63
N THR A 79 9.59 -6.62 -14.51
CA THR A 79 8.82 -6.24 -13.33
C THR A 79 8.89 -4.77 -13.01
N LEU A 80 7.74 -4.18 -12.72
CA LEU A 80 7.58 -2.84 -12.19
C LEU A 80 6.83 -2.92 -10.86
N ILE A 81 7.43 -2.44 -9.79
CA ILE A 81 6.90 -2.55 -8.43
C ILE A 81 6.57 -1.14 -7.93
N PHE A 82 5.33 -0.93 -7.51
CA PHE A 82 4.93 0.30 -6.84
C PHE A 82 4.71 0.06 -5.34
N ARG A 83 5.51 0.69 -4.50
CA ARG A 83 5.28 0.77 -3.06
C ARG A 83 4.25 1.86 -2.79
N LEU A 84 2.99 1.45 -2.70
CA LEU A 84 1.86 2.35 -2.58
C LEU A 84 1.78 2.96 -1.18
N GLY A 85 1.48 4.24 -1.12
CA GLY A 85 1.04 4.93 0.09
C GLY A 85 -0.31 4.44 0.60
N THR A 86 -0.82 5.07 1.63
CA THR A 86 -2.15 4.78 2.21
C THR A 86 -3.24 5.17 1.22
N LEU A 87 -3.91 4.17 0.69
CA LEU A 87 -4.95 4.38 -0.32
C LEU A 87 -6.20 5.01 0.28
N PHE A 88 -6.78 5.94 -0.47
CA PHE A 88 -8.08 6.53 -0.17
C PHE A 88 -8.89 6.77 -1.44
N GLY A 89 -10.15 7.14 -1.28
CA GLY A 89 -11.08 7.39 -2.39
C GLY A 89 -12.14 6.30 -2.51
N MET A 90 -13.14 6.59 -3.33
CA MET A 90 -14.22 5.65 -3.58
C MET A 90 -13.77 4.57 -4.57
N SER A 91 -14.00 3.32 -4.19
CA SER A 91 -13.86 2.15 -5.05
C SER A 91 -15.14 1.89 -5.85
N ASP A 92 -15.13 0.86 -6.68
CA ASP A 92 -16.35 0.41 -7.36
C ASP A 92 -17.36 -0.25 -6.39
N GLN A 93 -18.57 -0.48 -6.85
CA GLN A 93 -19.67 -1.01 -6.04
C GLN A 93 -19.45 -2.45 -5.53
N PHE A 94 -18.48 -3.17 -6.07
CA PHE A 94 -18.16 -4.55 -5.68
C PHE A 94 -16.98 -4.65 -4.73
N ALA A 95 -16.23 -3.56 -4.55
CA ALA A 95 -15.06 -3.54 -3.69
C ALA A 95 -15.45 -3.43 -2.21
N ARG A 96 -14.68 -4.10 -1.36
CA ARG A 96 -14.84 -3.98 0.09
C ARG A 96 -14.52 -2.56 0.56
N LEU A 97 -15.46 -1.94 1.26
CA LEU A 97 -15.22 -0.64 1.88
C LEU A 97 -14.11 -0.76 2.93
N ARG A 98 -13.06 0.03 2.79
CA ARG A 98 -11.90 0.04 3.69
C ARG A 98 -12.08 1.09 4.78
N VAL A 99 -12.88 0.74 5.78
CA VAL A 99 -13.14 1.58 6.97
C VAL A 99 -12.05 1.47 8.05
N ASP A 100 -10.99 0.74 7.77
CA ASP A 100 -9.82 0.54 8.61
C ASP A 100 -8.64 1.47 8.27
N LEU A 101 -8.73 2.22 7.17
CA LEU A 101 -7.70 3.18 6.77
C LEU A 101 -7.94 4.55 7.40
N VAL A 102 -6.87 5.19 7.86
CA VAL A 102 -6.92 6.38 8.70
C VAL A 102 -7.80 7.51 8.13
N LEU A 103 -7.64 7.86 6.85
CA LEU A 103 -8.45 8.90 6.22
C LEU A 103 -9.93 8.51 6.23
N ASN A 104 -10.24 7.28 5.82
CA ASN A 104 -11.62 6.80 5.75
C ASN A 104 -12.27 6.75 7.14
N VAL A 105 -11.54 6.25 8.16
CA VAL A 105 -12.04 6.21 9.55
C VAL A 105 -12.33 7.61 10.07
N LEU A 106 -11.39 8.55 9.92
CA LEU A 106 -11.57 9.92 10.41
C LEU A 106 -12.74 10.61 9.70
N THR A 107 -12.85 10.47 8.38
CA THR A 107 -13.97 11.04 7.62
C THR A 107 -15.31 10.47 8.05
N ILE A 108 -15.41 9.15 8.20
CA ILE A 108 -16.65 8.51 8.63
C ILE A 108 -17.06 8.99 10.03
N ARG A 109 -16.12 9.07 10.97
CA ARG A 109 -16.40 9.55 12.33
C ARG A 109 -16.80 11.03 12.33
N ALA A 110 -16.13 11.86 11.57
CA ALA A 110 -16.49 13.27 11.42
C ALA A 110 -17.96 13.43 10.97
N ILE A 111 -18.39 12.64 9.98
CA ILE A 111 -19.73 12.72 9.41
C ILE A 111 -20.78 12.10 10.35
N LEU A 112 -20.51 10.91 10.92
CA LEU A 112 -21.53 10.17 11.70
C LEU A 112 -21.57 10.56 13.17
N GLU A 113 -20.44 10.91 13.75
CA GLU A 113 -20.29 11.17 15.19
C GLU A 113 -20.09 12.67 15.50
N GLY A 114 -19.87 13.51 14.48
CA GLY A 114 -19.55 14.93 14.63
C GLY A 114 -18.21 15.18 15.37
N SER A 115 -17.40 14.13 15.52
CA SER A 115 -16.13 14.19 16.25
C SER A 115 -15.08 13.25 15.69
N MET A 116 -13.80 13.58 15.90
CA MET A 116 -12.66 12.73 15.53
C MET A 116 -11.70 12.63 16.71
N SER A 117 -11.27 11.41 17.01
CA SER A 117 -10.20 11.17 17.98
C SER A 117 -8.91 10.84 17.25
N VAL A 118 -7.88 11.64 17.49
CA VAL A 118 -6.54 11.43 16.93
C VAL A 118 -5.60 10.97 18.03
N PHE A 119 -5.00 9.81 17.87
CA PHE A 119 -4.00 9.28 18.79
C PHE A 119 -2.59 9.52 18.23
N GLY A 120 -1.75 10.20 19.02
CA GLY A 120 -0.41 10.61 18.63
C GLY A 120 -0.41 11.82 17.69
N GLY A 121 -0.87 11.68 16.48
CA GLY A 121 -1.08 12.75 15.49
C GLY A 121 0.16 13.20 14.72
N ALA A 122 1.37 13.09 15.29
CA ALA A 122 2.63 13.54 14.66
C ALA A 122 3.18 12.58 13.60
N GLN A 123 2.67 11.35 13.53
CA GLN A 123 3.13 10.37 12.55
C GLN A 123 2.67 10.75 11.13
N TYR A 124 3.60 10.69 10.21
CA TYR A 124 3.33 10.91 8.79
C TYR A 124 2.61 9.73 8.15
N ARG A 125 1.77 10.03 7.18
CA ARG A 125 1.11 9.06 6.29
C ARG A 125 1.25 9.53 4.85
N PRO A 126 1.90 8.74 3.99
CA PRO A 126 1.87 8.99 2.56
C PRO A 126 0.47 8.64 2.04
N LEU A 127 -0.27 9.62 1.56
CA LEU A 127 -1.61 9.44 1.01
C LEU A 127 -1.54 9.23 -0.51
N LEU A 128 -2.42 8.37 -1.01
CA LEU A 128 -2.51 8.07 -2.44
C LEU A 128 -3.96 7.81 -2.83
N HIS A 129 -4.50 8.62 -3.74
CA HIS A 129 -5.84 8.38 -4.24
C HIS A 129 -5.88 7.17 -5.20
N VAL A 130 -6.92 6.35 -5.12
CA VAL A 130 -7.03 5.12 -5.95
C VAL A 130 -6.97 5.38 -7.46
N ARG A 131 -7.45 6.54 -7.93
CA ARG A 131 -7.35 6.94 -9.34
C ARG A 131 -5.91 7.23 -9.75
N ASP A 132 -5.09 7.77 -8.85
CA ASP A 132 -3.69 8.10 -9.14
C ASP A 132 -2.87 6.82 -9.31
N VAL A 133 -3.22 5.73 -8.60
CA VAL A 133 -2.62 4.41 -8.85
C VAL A 133 -2.86 3.96 -10.29
N ALA A 134 -4.09 4.07 -10.77
CA ALA A 134 -4.44 3.69 -12.14
C ALA A 134 -3.73 4.60 -13.16
N THR A 135 -3.74 5.91 -12.92
CA THR A 135 -3.06 6.89 -13.77
C THR A 135 -1.56 6.63 -13.86
N ALA A 136 -0.92 6.24 -12.75
CA ALA A 136 0.50 5.89 -12.74
C ALA A 136 0.78 4.54 -13.42
N ALA A 137 -0.10 3.55 -13.26
CA ALA A 137 0.15 2.19 -13.76
C ALA A 137 -0.13 2.04 -15.27
N ILE A 138 -1.21 2.65 -15.78
CA ILE A 138 -1.70 2.45 -17.16
C ILE A 138 -0.61 2.77 -18.23
N PRO A 139 0.14 3.89 -18.18
CA PRO A 139 1.15 4.20 -19.17
C PRO A 139 2.27 3.14 -19.24
N HIS A 140 2.50 2.41 -18.14
CA HIS A 140 3.55 1.41 -18.06
C HIS A 140 3.14 0.01 -18.51
N ILE A 141 1.89 -0.22 -18.87
CA ILE A 141 1.43 -1.53 -19.36
C ILE A 141 2.18 -1.94 -20.64
N SER A 142 2.42 -0.97 -21.52
CA SER A 142 3.05 -1.18 -22.83
C SER A 142 4.51 -0.74 -22.90
N THR A 143 5.15 -0.41 -21.77
CA THR A 143 6.55 0.01 -21.73
C THR A 143 7.43 -1.09 -21.17
N ASN A 144 8.75 -0.91 -21.30
CA ASN A 144 9.76 -1.80 -20.68
C ASN A 144 10.31 -1.23 -19.36
N SER A 145 9.63 -0.26 -18.74
CA SER A 145 10.06 0.30 -17.46
C SER A 145 10.10 -0.76 -16.38
N THR A 146 11.19 -0.89 -15.67
CA THR A 146 11.37 -1.84 -14.55
C THR A 146 11.84 -1.10 -13.31
N GLY A 147 11.83 -1.77 -12.19
CA GLY A 147 12.33 -1.22 -10.93
C GLY A 147 11.27 -1.13 -9.84
N ILE A 148 11.66 -0.50 -8.74
CA ILE A 148 10.79 -0.21 -7.59
C ILE A 148 10.61 1.30 -7.52
N TYR A 149 9.40 1.74 -7.25
CA TYR A 149 9.06 3.15 -7.12
C TYR A 149 8.08 3.36 -5.98
N ASN A 150 8.33 4.36 -5.15
CA ASN A 150 7.37 4.85 -4.18
C ASN A 150 6.27 5.64 -4.90
N LEU A 151 5.02 5.34 -4.58
CA LEU A 151 3.89 6.03 -5.17
C LEU A 151 2.99 6.61 -4.08
N HIS A 152 2.98 7.92 -3.99
CA HIS A 152 2.12 8.70 -3.10
C HIS A 152 1.89 10.09 -3.70
N THR A 153 0.83 10.76 -3.26
CA THR A 153 0.49 12.11 -3.71
C THR A 153 0.95 13.16 -2.70
N GLU A 154 0.74 12.88 -1.42
CA GLU A 154 1.04 13.80 -0.32
C GLU A 154 1.52 13.04 0.92
N ASN A 155 2.53 13.58 1.60
CA ASN A 155 2.92 13.16 2.94
C ASN A 155 2.35 14.15 3.94
N ILE A 156 1.49 13.67 4.84
CA ILE A 156 0.79 14.51 5.80
C ILE A 156 0.77 13.83 7.18
N THR A 157 0.84 14.62 8.25
CA THR A 157 0.64 14.08 9.60
C THR A 157 -0.84 13.73 9.82
N VAL A 158 -1.11 12.79 10.72
CA VAL A 158 -2.50 12.41 11.04
C VAL A 158 -3.27 13.60 11.65
N LEU A 159 -2.59 14.48 12.38
CA LEU A 159 -3.20 15.70 12.93
C LEU A 159 -3.60 16.68 11.81
N GLU A 160 -2.69 17.00 10.90
CA GLU A 160 -2.99 17.86 9.74
C GLU A 160 -4.11 17.28 8.88
N LEU A 161 -4.13 15.95 8.69
CA LEU A 161 -5.21 15.27 8.00
C LEU A 161 -6.56 15.47 8.69
N ALA A 162 -6.62 15.34 10.02
CA ALA A 162 -7.83 15.57 10.78
C ALA A 162 -8.29 17.04 10.69
N GLU A 163 -7.36 17.99 10.70
CA GLU A 163 -7.68 19.41 10.51
C GLU A 163 -8.23 19.71 9.11
N LYS A 164 -7.66 19.10 8.07
CA LYS A 164 -8.21 19.19 6.71
C LYS A 164 -9.63 18.65 6.64
N ILE A 165 -9.90 17.48 7.23
CA ILE A 165 -11.26 16.90 7.26
C ILE A 165 -12.24 17.82 8.00
N ARG A 166 -11.81 18.43 9.11
CA ARG A 166 -12.65 19.36 9.88
C ARG A 166 -13.02 20.63 9.13
N SER A 167 -12.19 21.06 8.17
CA SER A 167 -12.39 22.29 7.41
C SER A 167 -13.35 22.15 6.24
N VAL A 168 -13.79 20.96 5.90
CA VAL A 168 -14.72 20.64 4.81
C VAL A 168 -16.14 20.44 5.35
#